data_7de8e6ed491032b10d06b0ed4c6d15e0
#
_entry.id   7de8e6ed491032b10d06b0ed4c6d15e0
#
_cell.length_a   1.000
_cell.length_b   1.000
_cell.length_c   1.000
_cell.angle_alpha   90.00
_cell.angle_beta   90.00
_cell.angle_gamma   90.00
#
_symmetry.space_group_name_H-M   'P 1'
#
loop_
_entity.id
_entity.type
_entity.pdbx_description
1 polymer ?
#
loop_
_entity_poly.entity_id
_entity_poly.type
_entity_poly.pdbx_seq_one_letter_code
_entity_poly.pdbx_strand_id
1 'polypeptide(L)'
;MRESLAKKIAWISVISNIILTFGKLFIGWYGNSDAVFADGIHSAADVFASVIVLLVIKIANKPADEEHPYGHGKAEVIVSGIVGILLLLVSIYVVFEGISGFFHEIATPSLLAMWVALVSFIAKIILYRSSLKVAKQHNSKAIEAIAFDHKADIVASIAAAIGVLLSVAGERLGITFLLYGDKVASIFVAYLIYKIAKEMLTEAFDILLERSIGTEILQEYITVVSEFAEVKRIDRIRAREHGHYILVDLRISIDHFKTIKEGHDLAKTIKGKLMDKYDNINEVLIHLNPYFPE
;
A
#
# COMPACT_ATOMS: atom_id res chain seq x y z
N MET A 1 7.43 22.95 -13.67
CA MET A 1 6.14 22.64 -14.34
C MET A 1 5.66 21.20 -14.10
N ARG A 2 6.49 20.17 -14.24
CA ARG A 2 6.17 18.75 -13.92
C ARG A 2 5.69 18.56 -12.48
N GLU A 3 6.45 19.06 -11.51
CA GLU A 3 6.16 18.92 -10.07
C GLU A 3 4.87 19.65 -9.64
N SER A 4 4.57 20.78 -10.23
CA SER A 4 3.33 21.53 -9.91
C SER A 4 2.07 20.83 -10.40
N LEU A 5 2.14 20.12 -11.53
CA LEU A 5 1.00 19.37 -12.08
C LEU A 5 0.74 18.09 -11.29
N ALA A 6 1.81 17.37 -10.92
CA ALA A 6 1.71 16.19 -10.06
C ALA A 6 1.08 16.54 -8.70
N LYS A 7 1.54 17.62 -8.06
CA LYS A 7 0.97 18.13 -6.81
C LYS A 7 -0.51 18.51 -6.96
N LYS A 8 -0.91 19.16 -8.07
CA LYS A 8 -2.32 19.51 -8.32
C LYS A 8 -3.19 18.27 -8.44
N ILE A 9 -2.76 17.24 -9.18
CA ILE A 9 -3.53 15.99 -9.32
C ILE A 9 -3.66 15.28 -7.98
N ALA A 10 -2.57 15.17 -7.22
CA ALA A 10 -2.60 14.57 -5.89
C ALA A 10 -3.60 15.31 -4.97
N TRP A 11 -3.59 16.63 -4.93
CA TRP A 11 -4.54 17.41 -4.14
C TRP A 11 -6.00 17.26 -4.61
N ILE A 12 -6.25 17.26 -5.91
CA ILE A 12 -7.59 17.03 -6.47
C ILE A 12 -8.08 15.63 -6.08
N SER A 13 -7.22 14.62 -6.17
CA SER A 13 -7.52 13.25 -5.77
C SER A 13 -7.89 13.19 -4.28
N VAL A 14 -7.07 13.75 -3.38
CA VAL A 14 -7.31 13.75 -1.93
C VAL A 14 -8.62 14.47 -1.57
N ILE A 15 -8.84 15.68 -2.09
CA ILE A 15 -10.04 16.45 -1.79
C ILE A 15 -11.28 15.72 -2.31
N SER A 16 -11.24 15.19 -3.53
CA SER A 16 -12.34 14.41 -4.10
C SER A 16 -12.62 13.15 -3.28
N ASN A 17 -11.58 12.43 -2.84
CA ASN A 17 -11.74 11.26 -2.00
C ASN A 17 -12.40 11.60 -0.66
N ILE A 18 -12.00 12.69 0.00
CA ILE A 18 -12.60 13.14 1.25
C ILE A 18 -14.09 13.44 1.05
N ILE A 19 -14.44 14.23 0.02
CA ILE A 19 -15.84 14.61 -0.25
C ILE A 19 -16.69 13.38 -0.55
N LEU A 20 -16.21 12.49 -1.42
CA LEU A 20 -16.92 11.26 -1.78
C LEU A 20 -17.07 10.31 -0.60
N THR A 21 -16.06 10.18 0.24
CA THR A 21 -16.09 9.38 1.46
C THR A 21 -17.19 9.85 2.41
N PHE A 22 -17.21 11.14 2.75
CA PHE A 22 -18.27 11.68 3.59
C PHE A 22 -19.66 11.52 3.00
N GLY A 23 -19.81 11.77 1.68
CA GLY A 23 -21.06 11.57 0.98
C GLY A 23 -21.55 10.12 1.04
N LYS A 24 -20.68 9.15 0.79
CA LYS A 24 -21.00 7.71 0.86
C LYS A 24 -21.36 7.27 2.27
N LEU A 25 -20.58 7.64 3.27
CA LEU A 25 -20.85 7.27 4.67
C LEU A 25 -22.18 7.85 5.15
N PHE A 26 -22.40 9.15 4.94
CA PHE A 26 -23.61 9.82 5.40
C PHE A 26 -24.85 9.31 4.66
N ILE A 27 -24.84 9.25 3.33
CA ILE A 27 -25.99 8.81 2.55
C ILE A 27 -26.18 7.30 2.62
N GLY A 28 -25.11 6.50 2.73
CA GLY A 28 -25.20 5.08 2.98
C GLY A 28 -25.96 4.78 4.27
N TRP A 29 -25.59 5.45 5.35
CA TRP A 29 -26.26 5.31 6.64
C TRP A 29 -27.72 5.87 6.60
N TYR A 30 -27.90 7.11 6.16
CA TYR A 30 -29.23 7.76 6.10
C TYR A 30 -30.19 7.07 5.11
N GLY A 31 -29.63 6.59 4.02
CA GLY A 31 -30.39 5.93 2.94
C GLY A 31 -30.57 4.43 3.11
N ASN A 32 -30.20 3.83 4.24
CA ASN A 32 -30.30 2.41 4.56
C ASN A 32 -29.63 1.51 3.49
N SER A 33 -28.46 1.91 2.97
CA SER A 33 -27.70 1.11 2.02
C SER A 33 -26.41 0.63 2.64
N ASP A 34 -26.33 -0.66 2.95
CA ASP A 34 -25.12 -1.28 3.50
C ASP A 34 -23.99 -1.30 2.47
N ALA A 35 -24.33 -1.47 1.18
CA ALA A 35 -23.32 -1.48 0.13
C ALA A 35 -22.66 -0.11 -0.06
N VAL A 36 -23.44 0.99 -0.05
CA VAL A 36 -22.90 2.36 -0.16
C VAL A 36 -22.13 2.74 1.10
N PHE A 37 -22.62 2.33 2.26
CA PHE A 37 -21.92 2.55 3.52
C PHE A 37 -20.59 1.79 3.56
N ALA A 38 -20.55 0.53 3.14
CA ALA A 38 -19.33 -0.27 3.02
C ALA A 38 -18.33 0.34 2.02
N ASP A 39 -18.80 0.82 0.86
CA ASP A 39 -17.98 1.55 -0.11
C ASP A 39 -17.46 2.89 0.47
N GLY A 40 -18.23 3.54 1.34
CA GLY A 40 -17.81 4.70 2.12
C GLY A 40 -16.68 4.37 3.10
N ILE A 41 -16.79 3.24 3.81
CA ILE A 41 -15.73 2.75 4.71
C ILE A 41 -14.46 2.40 3.93
N HIS A 42 -14.60 1.75 2.78
CA HIS A 42 -13.47 1.46 1.89
C HIS A 42 -12.71 2.75 1.53
N SER A 43 -13.45 3.76 1.03
CA SER A 43 -12.84 5.06 0.70
C SER A 43 -12.28 5.81 1.92
N ALA A 44 -12.89 5.65 3.11
CA ALA A 44 -12.39 6.23 4.37
C ALA A 44 -11.04 5.61 4.77
N ALA A 45 -10.88 4.31 4.53
CA ALA A 45 -9.65 3.60 4.78
C ALA A 45 -8.47 4.18 4.00
N ASP A 46 -8.66 4.48 2.72
CA ASP A 46 -7.62 5.05 1.85
C ASP A 46 -7.22 6.46 2.32
N VAL A 47 -8.21 7.28 2.69
CA VAL A 47 -7.96 8.62 3.27
C VAL A 47 -7.21 8.50 4.60
N PHE A 48 -7.65 7.58 5.46
CA PHE A 48 -7.06 7.38 6.78
C PHE A 48 -5.61 6.86 6.67
N ALA A 49 -5.35 5.89 5.80
CA ALA A 49 -4.01 5.39 5.52
C ALA A 49 -3.09 6.53 5.04
N SER A 50 -3.56 7.36 4.11
CA SER A 50 -2.80 8.51 3.61
C SER A 50 -2.47 9.53 4.69
N VAL A 51 -3.42 9.84 5.58
CA VAL A 51 -3.22 10.78 6.70
C VAL A 51 -2.22 10.22 7.71
N ILE A 52 -2.34 8.94 8.03
CA ILE A 52 -1.44 8.28 8.99
C ILE A 52 0.00 8.26 8.47
N VAL A 53 0.21 7.93 7.21
CA VAL A 53 1.54 7.98 6.58
C VAL A 53 2.13 9.38 6.72
N LEU A 54 1.36 10.45 6.46
CA LEU A 54 1.83 11.83 6.62
C LEU A 54 2.20 12.18 8.07
N LEU A 55 1.50 11.64 9.05
CA LEU A 55 1.81 11.87 10.47
C LEU A 55 3.06 11.12 10.92
N VAL A 56 3.21 9.89 10.45
CA VAL A 56 4.30 8.99 10.88
C VAL A 56 5.59 9.25 10.12
N ILE A 57 5.54 9.81 8.92
CA ILE A 57 6.73 10.10 8.10
C ILE A 57 7.77 10.94 8.85
N LYS A 58 7.33 11.84 9.74
CA LYS A 58 8.25 12.63 10.58
C LYS A 58 8.98 11.77 11.61
N ILE A 59 8.34 10.72 12.11
CA ILE A 59 8.92 9.79 13.07
C ILE A 59 9.83 8.81 12.33
N ALA A 60 9.34 8.26 11.23
CA ALA A 60 10.09 7.29 10.42
C ALA A 60 11.40 7.87 9.87
N ASN A 61 11.42 9.17 9.55
CA ASN A 61 12.60 9.88 9.05
C ASN A 61 13.56 10.38 10.16
N LYS A 62 13.28 10.10 11.44
CA LYS A 62 14.27 10.41 12.49
C LYS A 62 15.51 9.55 12.30
N PRO A 63 16.71 10.15 12.40
CA PRO A 63 17.94 9.38 12.33
C PRO A 63 18.05 8.39 13.49
N ALA A 64 18.99 7.47 13.38
CA ALA A 64 19.37 6.57 14.46
C ALA A 64 19.75 7.36 15.73
N ASP A 65 19.32 6.86 16.88
CA ASP A 65 19.63 7.36 18.21
C ASP A 65 20.06 6.22 19.14
N GLU A 66 20.28 6.50 20.42
CA GLU A 66 20.75 5.51 21.40
C GLU A 66 19.71 4.39 21.64
N GLU A 67 18.43 4.69 21.58
CA GLU A 67 17.35 3.72 21.79
C GLU A 67 17.04 2.94 20.50
N HIS A 68 17.23 3.56 19.33
CA HIS A 68 16.96 2.98 18.01
C HIS A 68 18.19 3.10 17.09
N PRO A 69 19.25 2.27 17.32
CA PRO A 69 20.52 2.38 16.59
C PRO A 69 20.43 2.16 15.08
N TYR A 70 19.37 1.49 14.61
CA TYR A 70 19.10 1.28 13.18
C TYR A 70 18.12 2.32 12.58
N GLY A 71 17.71 3.34 13.37
CA GLY A 71 16.75 4.36 12.97
C GLY A 71 15.29 3.97 13.21
N HIS A 72 14.38 4.83 12.78
CA HIS A 72 12.97 4.75 13.10
C HIS A 72 12.08 4.31 11.91
N GLY A 73 12.67 3.84 10.81
CA GLY A 73 11.94 3.51 9.58
C GLY A 73 10.78 2.52 9.77
N LYS A 74 10.93 1.55 10.69
CA LYS A 74 9.87 0.58 10.99
C LYS A 74 8.61 1.18 11.64
N ALA A 75 8.66 2.44 12.11
CA ALA A 75 7.46 3.10 12.64
C ALA A 75 6.33 3.17 11.59
N GLU A 76 6.66 3.41 10.32
CA GLU A 76 5.70 3.41 9.22
C GLU A 76 5.08 2.02 9.03
N VAL A 77 5.88 0.98 9.09
CA VAL A 77 5.45 -0.42 8.94
C VAL A 77 4.48 -0.84 10.07
N ILE A 78 4.81 -0.48 11.32
CA ILE A 78 3.96 -0.77 12.49
C ILE A 78 2.60 -0.11 12.33
N VAL A 79 2.58 1.14 11.92
CA VAL A 79 1.33 1.89 11.75
C VAL A 79 0.52 1.35 10.58
N SER A 80 1.15 0.99 9.46
CA SER A 80 0.48 0.28 8.36
C SER A 80 -0.15 -1.03 8.85
N GLY A 81 0.56 -1.81 9.67
CA GLY A 81 0.01 -3.01 10.29
C GLY A 81 -1.21 -2.74 11.18
N ILE A 82 -1.18 -1.69 12.01
CA ILE A 82 -2.32 -1.29 12.85
C ILE A 82 -3.54 -0.93 11.99
N VAL A 83 -3.34 -0.16 10.91
CA VAL A 83 -4.42 0.17 9.94
C VAL A 83 -4.96 -1.11 9.32
N GLY A 84 -4.10 -2.03 8.91
CA GLY A 84 -4.51 -3.33 8.38
C GLY A 84 -5.38 -4.13 9.36
N ILE A 85 -5.05 -4.13 10.66
CA ILE A 85 -5.89 -4.78 11.70
C ILE A 85 -7.26 -4.10 11.79
N LEU A 86 -7.30 -2.77 11.82
CA LEU A 86 -8.56 -2.03 11.89
C LEU A 86 -9.44 -2.32 10.67
N LEU A 87 -8.87 -2.35 9.47
CA LEU A 87 -9.59 -2.70 8.24
C LEU A 87 -10.10 -4.15 8.26
N LEU A 88 -9.31 -5.08 8.79
CA LEU A 88 -9.74 -6.46 8.95
C LEU A 88 -10.97 -6.56 9.87
N LEU A 89 -10.94 -5.89 11.03
CA LEU A 89 -12.06 -5.87 11.94
C LEU A 89 -13.31 -5.25 11.31
N VAL A 90 -13.14 -4.15 10.57
CA VAL A 90 -14.23 -3.49 9.85
C VAL A 90 -14.80 -4.40 8.75
N SER A 91 -13.96 -5.08 7.98
CA SER A 91 -14.43 -6.01 6.95
C SER A 91 -15.26 -7.16 7.54
N ILE A 92 -14.82 -7.71 8.68
CA ILE A 92 -15.56 -8.75 9.41
C ILE A 92 -16.92 -8.21 9.89
N TYR A 93 -16.94 -6.99 10.44
CA TYR A 93 -18.17 -6.34 10.89
C TYR A 93 -19.16 -6.15 9.72
N VAL A 94 -18.71 -5.65 8.57
CA VAL A 94 -19.56 -5.45 7.39
C VAL A 94 -20.09 -6.78 6.84
N VAL A 95 -19.28 -7.85 6.83
CA VAL A 95 -19.74 -9.19 6.45
C VAL A 95 -20.81 -9.68 7.41
N PHE A 96 -20.59 -9.53 8.72
CA PHE A 96 -21.56 -9.94 9.74
C PHE A 96 -22.89 -9.19 9.56
N GLU A 97 -22.84 -7.88 9.38
CA GLU A 97 -24.02 -7.03 9.15
C GLU A 97 -24.74 -7.42 7.83
N GLY A 98 -24.00 -7.62 6.74
CA GLY A 98 -24.53 -8.08 5.48
C GLY A 98 -25.24 -9.44 5.58
N ILE A 99 -24.62 -10.40 6.30
CA ILE A 99 -25.23 -11.72 6.51
C ILE A 99 -26.44 -11.63 7.44
N SER A 100 -26.36 -10.87 8.54
CA SER A 100 -27.46 -10.71 9.47
C SER A 100 -28.70 -10.09 8.80
N GLY A 101 -28.47 -9.20 7.83
CA GLY A 101 -29.53 -8.60 7.04
C GLY A 101 -30.37 -9.56 6.21
N PHE A 102 -29.94 -10.83 6.00
CA PHE A 102 -30.78 -11.85 5.37
C PHE A 102 -31.83 -12.44 6.32
N PHE A 103 -31.66 -12.24 7.62
CA PHE A 103 -32.53 -12.80 8.67
C PHE A 103 -33.46 -11.75 9.31
N HIS A 104 -33.34 -10.49 8.92
CA HIS A 104 -34.16 -9.38 9.41
C HIS A 104 -35.05 -8.82 8.31
N GLU A 105 -35.98 -7.93 8.67
CA GLU A 105 -36.77 -7.19 7.68
C GLU A 105 -35.87 -6.38 6.77
N ILE A 106 -36.09 -6.53 5.45
CA ILE A 106 -35.26 -5.89 4.44
C ILE A 106 -35.71 -4.45 4.31
N ALA A 107 -34.88 -3.51 4.81
CA ALA A 107 -35.08 -2.10 4.49
C ALA A 107 -34.57 -1.83 3.07
N THR A 108 -35.44 -1.31 2.22
CA THR A 108 -35.07 -0.94 0.85
C THR A 108 -34.21 0.32 0.86
N PRO A 109 -33.03 0.30 0.22
CA PRO A 109 -32.16 1.47 0.15
C PRO A 109 -32.84 2.62 -0.62
N SER A 110 -32.55 3.84 -0.20
CA SER A 110 -33.08 5.02 -0.84
C SER A 110 -32.48 5.27 -2.22
N LEU A 111 -33.24 5.90 -3.13
CA LEU A 111 -32.72 6.34 -4.43
C LEU A 111 -31.54 7.32 -4.30
N LEU A 112 -31.42 8.04 -3.18
CA LEU A 112 -30.26 8.90 -2.90
C LEU A 112 -28.98 8.08 -2.79
N ALA A 113 -29.01 6.92 -2.15
CA ALA A 113 -27.87 6.02 -2.07
C ALA A 113 -27.38 5.59 -3.48
N MET A 114 -28.33 5.26 -4.37
CA MET A 114 -28.01 4.94 -5.76
C MET A 114 -27.31 6.12 -6.46
N TRP A 115 -27.85 7.34 -6.31
CA TRP A 115 -27.24 8.51 -6.96
C TRP A 115 -25.84 8.80 -6.43
N VAL A 116 -25.61 8.69 -5.13
CA VAL A 116 -24.27 8.87 -4.55
C VAL A 116 -23.28 7.83 -5.05
N ALA A 117 -23.70 6.55 -5.15
CA ALA A 117 -22.85 5.51 -5.72
C ALA A 117 -22.52 5.78 -7.20
N LEU A 118 -23.49 6.20 -8.01
CA LEU A 118 -23.26 6.56 -9.41
C LEU A 118 -22.35 7.78 -9.58
N VAL A 119 -22.57 8.84 -8.79
CA VAL A 119 -21.71 10.03 -8.80
C VAL A 119 -20.29 9.66 -8.41
N SER A 120 -20.13 8.84 -7.36
CA SER A 120 -18.82 8.33 -6.96
C SER A 120 -18.15 7.53 -8.07
N PHE A 121 -18.86 6.59 -8.68
CA PHE A 121 -18.36 5.79 -9.80
C PHE A 121 -17.88 6.66 -10.97
N ILE A 122 -18.69 7.65 -11.39
CA ILE A 122 -18.33 8.57 -12.49
C ILE A 122 -17.11 9.42 -12.10
N ALA A 123 -17.10 9.97 -10.89
CA ALA A 123 -15.99 10.76 -10.40
C ALA A 123 -14.68 9.95 -10.38
N LYS A 124 -14.72 8.70 -9.92
CA LYS A 124 -13.57 7.79 -9.90
C LYS A 124 -13.08 7.43 -11.31
N ILE A 125 -13.96 7.25 -12.28
CA ILE A 125 -13.56 7.07 -13.69
C ILE A 125 -12.83 8.30 -14.23
N ILE A 126 -13.32 9.50 -13.93
CA ILE A 126 -12.69 10.76 -14.37
C ILE A 126 -11.31 10.91 -13.72
N LEU A 127 -11.21 10.66 -12.41
CA LEU A 127 -9.95 10.70 -11.66
C LEU A 127 -8.96 9.66 -12.20
N TYR A 128 -9.38 8.42 -12.40
CA TYR A 128 -8.55 7.35 -12.98
C TYR A 128 -7.98 7.75 -14.34
N ARG A 129 -8.85 8.18 -15.27
CA ARG A 129 -8.43 8.53 -16.64
C ARG A 129 -7.50 9.75 -16.66
N SER A 130 -7.79 10.77 -15.85
CA SER A 130 -6.96 11.97 -15.77
C SER A 130 -5.61 11.69 -15.15
N SER A 131 -5.56 10.94 -14.05
CA SER A 131 -4.32 10.53 -13.39
C SER A 131 -3.47 9.65 -14.31
N LEU A 132 -4.08 8.65 -14.97
CA LEU A 132 -3.36 7.76 -15.88
C LEU A 132 -2.79 8.51 -17.11
N LYS A 133 -3.54 9.46 -17.65
CA LYS A 133 -3.06 10.31 -18.76
C LYS A 133 -1.83 11.10 -18.36
N VAL A 134 -1.84 11.73 -17.19
CA VAL A 134 -0.71 12.53 -16.70
C VAL A 134 0.46 11.63 -16.28
N ALA A 135 0.20 10.47 -15.67
CA ALA A 135 1.22 9.47 -15.37
C ALA A 135 2.03 9.08 -16.61
N LYS A 136 1.32 8.76 -17.71
CA LYS A 136 1.95 8.40 -19.00
C LYS A 136 2.70 9.57 -19.63
N GLN A 137 2.12 10.77 -19.63
CA GLN A 137 2.75 11.97 -20.21
C GLN A 137 4.04 12.36 -19.50
N HIS A 138 4.13 12.11 -18.21
CA HIS A 138 5.27 12.50 -17.38
C HIS A 138 6.15 11.33 -16.92
N ASN A 139 5.84 10.11 -17.35
CA ASN A 139 6.51 8.86 -16.91
C ASN A 139 6.67 8.81 -15.37
N SER A 140 5.55 9.08 -14.65
CA SER A 140 5.55 9.19 -13.19
C SER A 140 4.87 7.96 -12.56
N LYS A 141 5.67 7.11 -11.92
CA LYS A 141 5.20 5.93 -11.19
C LYS A 141 4.27 6.30 -10.03
N ALA A 142 4.55 7.42 -9.34
CA ALA A 142 3.71 7.88 -8.24
C ALA A 142 2.29 8.24 -8.69
N ILE A 143 2.14 8.95 -9.84
CA ILE A 143 0.81 9.29 -10.37
C ILE A 143 0.12 8.04 -10.94
N GLU A 144 0.89 7.10 -11.47
CA GLU A 144 0.38 5.81 -11.94
C GLU A 144 -0.24 5.00 -10.78
N ALA A 145 0.42 4.95 -9.61
CA ALA A 145 -0.12 4.33 -8.40
C ALA A 145 -1.46 4.97 -7.99
N ILE A 146 -1.55 6.31 -7.92
CA ILE A 146 -2.80 7.03 -7.64
C ILE A 146 -3.92 6.65 -8.63
N ALA A 147 -3.58 6.45 -9.91
CA ALA A 147 -4.56 6.00 -10.88
C ALA A 147 -5.06 4.57 -10.58
N PHE A 148 -4.18 3.65 -10.19
CA PHE A 148 -4.59 2.28 -9.84
C PHE A 148 -5.46 2.24 -8.58
N ASP A 149 -5.23 3.10 -7.58
CA ASP A 149 -6.10 3.24 -6.42
C ASP A 149 -7.52 3.63 -6.84
N HIS A 150 -7.65 4.64 -7.71
CA HIS A 150 -8.97 5.00 -8.27
C HIS A 150 -9.63 3.86 -9.06
N LYS A 151 -8.85 2.98 -9.69
CA LYS A 151 -9.40 1.82 -10.40
C LYS A 151 -10.01 0.80 -9.42
N ALA A 152 -9.40 0.58 -8.27
CA ALA A 152 -9.97 -0.29 -7.23
C ALA A 152 -11.30 0.27 -6.70
N ASP A 153 -11.35 1.57 -6.41
CA ASP A 153 -12.56 2.27 -5.99
C ASP A 153 -13.73 2.19 -7.01
N ILE A 154 -13.41 2.19 -8.31
CA ILE A 154 -14.43 2.03 -9.37
C ILE A 154 -15.18 0.71 -9.19
N VAL A 155 -14.45 -0.38 -8.87
CA VAL A 155 -15.05 -1.71 -8.69
C VAL A 155 -15.98 -1.73 -7.48
N ALA A 156 -15.59 -1.12 -6.37
CA ALA A 156 -16.42 -1.04 -5.17
C ALA A 156 -17.68 -0.20 -5.40
N SER A 157 -17.52 1.00 -5.97
CA SER A 157 -18.65 1.91 -6.22
C SER A 157 -19.66 1.37 -7.26
N ILE A 158 -19.21 0.66 -8.31
CA ILE A 158 -20.14 0.04 -9.26
C ILE A 158 -20.88 -1.15 -8.63
N ALA A 159 -20.20 -1.94 -7.79
CA ALA A 159 -20.85 -3.02 -7.07
C ALA A 159 -21.96 -2.49 -6.14
N ALA A 160 -21.67 -1.43 -5.37
CA ALA A 160 -22.65 -0.76 -4.52
C ALA A 160 -23.83 -0.20 -5.35
N ALA A 161 -23.56 0.49 -6.46
CA ALA A 161 -24.60 1.05 -7.31
C ALA A 161 -25.54 -0.05 -7.90
N ILE A 162 -24.97 -1.17 -8.35
CA ILE A 162 -25.74 -2.31 -8.86
C ILE A 162 -26.57 -2.93 -7.73
N GLY A 163 -25.99 -3.12 -6.54
CA GLY A 163 -26.67 -3.67 -5.39
C GLY A 163 -27.92 -2.87 -5.00
N VAL A 164 -27.76 -1.54 -4.87
CA VAL A 164 -28.86 -0.63 -4.58
C VAL A 164 -29.92 -0.65 -5.70
N LEU A 165 -29.50 -0.61 -6.97
CA LEU A 165 -30.41 -0.67 -8.10
C LEU A 165 -31.25 -1.94 -8.09
N LEU A 166 -30.63 -3.11 -7.83
CA LEU A 166 -31.33 -4.39 -7.73
C LEU A 166 -32.36 -4.38 -6.59
N SER A 167 -31.98 -3.87 -5.40
CA SER A 167 -32.89 -3.79 -4.26
C SER A 167 -34.10 -2.90 -4.54
N VAL A 168 -33.87 -1.71 -5.09
CA VAL A 168 -34.95 -0.77 -5.46
C VAL A 168 -35.86 -1.36 -6.57
N ALA A 169 -35.26 -2.06 -7.56
CA ALA A 169 -36.05 -2.74 -8.61
C ALA A 169 -36.87 -3.90 -8.03
N GLY A 170 -36.28 -4.65 -7.08
CA GLY A 170 -36.96 -5.74 -6.37
C GLY A 170 -38.23 -5.27 -5.64
N GLU A 171 -38.14 -4.13 -4.92
CA GLU A 171 -39.29 -3.53 -4.27
C GLU A 171 -40.38 -3.14 -5.26
N ARG A 172 -40.00 -2.41 -6.34
CA ARG A 172 -40.98 -1.94 -7.34
C ARG A 172 -41.65 -3.04 -8.15
N LEU A 173 -40.91 -4.12 -8.41
CA LEU A 173 -41.39 -5.27 -9.21
C LEU A 173 -41.99 -6.38 -8.35
N GLY A 174 -41.92 -6.29 -7.04
CA GLY A 174 -42.36 -7.34 -6.11
C GLY A 174 -41.53 -8.62 -6.17
N ILE A 175 -40.25 -8.52 -6.60
CA ILE A 175 -39.32 -9.65 -6.74
C ILE A 175 -38.45 -9.74 -5.51
N THR A 176 -38.81 -10.61 -4.57
CA THR A 176 -38.13 -10.74 -3.26
C THR A 176 -36.65 -11.03 -3.38
N PHE A 177 -36.20 -11.84 -4.34
CA PHE A 177 -34.78 -12.16 -4.51
C PHE A 177 -33.92 -10.91 -4.79
N LEU A 178 -34.44 -9.94 -5.54
CA LEU A 178 -33.73 -8.73 -5.88
C LEU A 178 -33.55 -7.78 -4.68
N LEU A 179 -34.40 -7.86 -3.66
CA LEU A 179 -34.31 -7.07 -2.44
C LEU A 179 -32.98 -7.26 -1.71
N TYR A 180 -32.36 -8.43 -1.85
CA TYR A 180 -31.07 -8.75 -1.24
C TYR A 180 -29.87 -8.17 -2.02
N GLY A 181 -30.08 -7.48 -3.12
CA GLY A 181 -29.01 -6.95 -3.96
C GLY A 181 -28.02 -6.07 -3.21
N ASP A 182 -28.50 -5.18 -2.34
CA ASP A 182 -27.66 -4.31 -1.51
C ASP A 182 -26.83 -5.12 -0.49
N LYS A 183 -27.41 -6.14 0.13
CA LYS A 183 -26.72 -7.02 1.08
C LYS A 183 -25.61 -7.85 0.42
N VAL A 184 -25.89 -8.38 -0.76
CA VAL A 184 -24.88 -9.12 -1.55
C VAL A 184 -23.73 -8.18 -1.97
N ALA A 185 -24.06 -6.98 -2.41
CA ALA A 185 -23.06 -5.98 -2.79
C ALA A 185 -22.22 -5.54 -1.58
N SER A 186 -22.82 -5.35 -0.40
CA SER A 186 -22.05 -4.99 0.82
C SER A 186 -21.05 -6.07 1.22
N ILE A 187 -21.42 -7.36 1.14
CA ILE A 187 -20.52 -8.49 1.38
C ILE A 187 -19.38 -8.50 0.36
N PHE A 188 -19.68 -8.22 -0.91
CA PHE A 188 -18.64 -8.11 -1.94
C PHE A 188 -17.67 -6.97 -1.68
N VAL A 189 -18.16 -5.79 -1.29
CA VAL A 189 -17.30 -4.65 -0.92
C VAL A 189 -16.48 -4.98 0.33
N ALA A 190 -17.08 -5.64 1.33
CA ALA A 190 -16.34 -6.11 2.51
C ALA A 190 -15.21 -7.08 2.15
N TYR A 191 -15.41 -7.95 1.16
CA TYR A 191 -14.32 -8.79 0.64
C TYR A 191 -13.17 -7.96 0.02
N LEU A 192 -13.48 -6.86 -0.67
CA LEU A 192 -12.44 -5.96 -1.18
C LEU A 192 -11.66 -5.30 -0.04
N ILE A 193 -12.34 -4.84 1.02
CA ILE A 193 -11.70 -4.29 2.23
C ILE A 193 -10.80 -5.35 2.88
N TYR A 194 -11.29 -6.58 3.03
CA TYR A 194 -10.51 -7.71 3.55
C TYR A 194 -9.22 -7.94 2.74
N LYS A 195 -9.32 -7.87 1.41
CA LYS A 195 -8.15 -8.06 0.53
C LYS A 195 -7.06 -7.01 0.80
N ILE A 196 -7.44 -5.75 0.93
CA ILE A 196 -6.51 -4.66 1.27
C ILE A 196 -5.91 -4.87 2.66
N ALA A 197 -6.75 -5.16 3.66
CA ALA A 197 -6.31 -5.44 5.01
C ALA A 197 -5.27 -6.58 5.04
N LYS A 198 -5.53 -7.65 4.31
CA LYS A 198 -4.62 -8.79 4.20
C LYS A 198 -3.29 -8.39 3.55
N GLU A 199 -3.30 -7.62 2.46
CA GLU A 199 -2.09 -7.14 1.79
C GLU A 199 -1.25 -6.29 2.75
N MET A 200 -1.85 -5.31 3.42
CA MET A 200 -1.16 -4.43 4.40
C MET A 200 -0.56 -5.23 5.57
N LEU A 201 -1.31 -6.18 6.11
CA LEU A 201 -0.84 -7.03 7.20
C LEU A 201 0.31 -7.93 6.77
N THR A 202 0.18 -8.58 5.61
CA THR A 202 1.23 -9.47 5.09
C THR A 202 2.52 -8.69 4.85
N GLU A 203 2.45 -7.53 4.22
CA GLU A 203 3.61 -6.67 3.98
C GLU A 203 4.24 -6.20 5.30
N ALA A 204 3.43 -5.72 6.25
CA ALA A 204 3.92 -5.29 7.55
C ALA A 204 4.61 -6.45 8.30
N PHE A 205 4.01 -7.64 8.35
CA PHE A 205 4.62 -8.82 8.98
C PHE A 205 5.91 -9.25 8.29
N ASP A 206 5.94 -9.26 6.96
CA ASP A 206 7.11 -9.64 6.19
C ASP A 206 8.30 -8.71 6.48
N ILE A 207 8.08 -7.38 6.52
CA ILE A 207 9.12 -6.41 6.83
C ILE A 207 9.57 -6.53 8.30
N LEU A 208 8.63 -6.72 9.24
CA LEU A 208 8.95 -6.90 10.66
C LEU A 208 9.74 -8.20 10.91
N LEU A 209 9.45 -9.26 10.15
CA LEU A 209 10.17 -10.54 10.18
C LEU A 209 11.47 -10.53 9.36
N GLU A 210 11.93 -9.34 8.93
CA GLU A 210 13.21 -9.20 8.22
C GLU A 210 13.25 -9.96 6.88
N ARG A 211 12.12 -9.95 6.13
CA ARG A 211 12.08 -10.57 4.79
C ARG A 211 13.18 -9.98 3.91
N SER A 212 13.87 -10.84 3.16
CA SER A 212 14.84 -10.42 2.16
C SER A 212 14.16 -9.64 1.04
N ILE A 213 14.84 -8.61 0.53
CA ILE A 213 14.42 -7.92 -0.70
C ILE A 213 14.33 -8.89 -1.87
N GLY A 214 13.64 -8.49 -2.94
CA GLY A 214 13.49 -9.30 -4.14
C GLY A 214 14.81 -9.80 -4.71
N THR A 215 14.82 -11.03 -5.22
CA THR A 215 16.03 -11.67 -5.78
C THR A 215 16.64 -10.88 -6.92
N GLU A 216 15.83 -10.17 -7.71
CA GLU A 216 16.31 -9.33 -8.82
C GLU A 216 17.16 -8.17 -8.32
N ILE A 217 16.70 -7.45 -7.29
CA ILE A 217 17.42 -6.33 -6.67
C ILE A 217 18.70 -6.85 -5.99
N LEU A 218 18.61 -8.00 -5.30
CA LEU A 218 19.77 -8.61 -4.68
C LEU A 218 20.85 -8.99 -5.70
N GLN A 219 20.43 -9.45 -6.88
CA GLN A 219 21.36 -9.78 -7.98
C GLN A 219 22.05 -8.53 -8.56
N GLU A 220 21.36 -7.39 -8.57
CA GLU A 220 21.99 -6.12 -8.95
C GLU A 220 23.10 -5.72 -7.97
N TYR A 221 22.88 -5.91 -6.66
CA TYR A 221 23.91 -5.64 -5.64
C TYR A 221 25.11 -6.58 -5.79
N ILE A 222 24.85 -7.88 -6.05
CA ILE A 222 25.91 -8.87 -6.33
C ILE A 222 26.74 -8.42 -7.53
N THR A 223 26.10 -7.95 -8.60
CA THR A 223 26.79 -7.48 -9.80
C THR A 223 27.74 -6.32 -9.49
N VAL A 224 27.28 -5.33 -8.71
CA VAL A 224 28.11 -4.18 -8.31
C VAL A 224 29.33 -4.63 -7.46
N VAL A 225 29.12 -5.56 -6.54
CA VAL A 225 30.21 -6.08 -5.69
C VAL A 225 31.20 -6.91 -6.51
N SER A 226 30.73 -7.64 -7.52
CA SER A 226 31.58 -8.47 -8.40
C SER A 226 32.45 -7.64 -9.36
N GLU A 227 32.21 -6.34 -9.53
CA GLU A 227 33.08 -5.47 -10.33
C GLU A 227 34.45 -5.20 -9.67
N PHE A 228 34.59 -5.51 -8.37
CA PHE A 228 35.83 -5.32 -7.66
C PHE A 228 36.75 -6.55 -7.80
N ALA A 229 37.87 -6.41 -8.50
CA ALA A 229 38.81 -7.50 -8.78
C ALA A 229 39.41 -8.12 -7.51
N GLU A 230 39.48 -7.37 -6.41
CA GLU A 230 39.95 -7.80 -5.11
C GLU A 230 39.00 -8.76 -4.41
N VAL A 231 37.71 -8.74 -4.77
CA VAL A 231 36.70 -9.66 -4.24
C VAL A 231 36.86 -11.01 -4.96
N LYS A 232 37.37 -12.00 -4.24
CA LYS A 232 37.60 -13.35 -4.77
C LYS A 232 36.32 -14.19 -4.77
N ARG A 233 35.45 -13.96 -3.76
CA ARG A 233 34.18 -14.65 -3.62
C ARG A 233 33.21 -13.82 -2.79
N ILE A 234 31.95 -13.82 -3.17
CA ILE A 234 30.86 -13.34 -2.33
C ILE A 234 30.33 -14.56 -1.56
N ASP A 235 30.64 -14.61 -0.26
CA ASP A 235 30.25 -15.74 0.58
C ASP A 235 28.77 -15.68 0.95
N ARG A 236 28.25 -14.47 1.18
CA ARG A 236 26.86 -14.22 1.52
C ARG A 236 26.50 -12.75 1.28
N ILE A 237 25.31 -12.54 0.77
CA ILE A 237 24.66 -11.24 0.78
C ILE A 237 23.23 -11.39 1.33
N ARG A 238 22.84 -10.49 2.19
CA ARG A 238 21.49 -10.33 2.72
C ARG A 238 21.12 -8.87 2.66
N ALA A 239 19.90 -8.58 2.28
CA ALA A 239 19.40 -7.23 2.35
C ALA A 239 17.92 -7.29 2.78
N ARG A 240 17.54 -6.39 3.68
CA ARG A 240 16.22 -6.32 4.26
C ARG A 240 15.70 -4.90 4.24
N GLU A 241 14.40 -4.77 4.11
CA GLU A 241 13.71 -3.50 4.25
C GLU A 241 13.61 -3.09 5.73
N HIS A 242 13.82 -1.81 5.99
CA HIS A 242 13.65 -1.22 7.31
C HIS A 242 12.76 0.03 7.21
N GLY A 243 11.50 -0.18 6.79
CA GLY A 243 10.60 0.86 6.34
C GLY A 243 10.97 1.34 4.93
N HIS A 244 11.26 2.61 4.78
CA HIS A 244 11.57 3.21 3.48
C HIS A 244 13.03 3.05 3.03
N TYR A 245 13.90 2.43 3.81
CA TYR A 245 15.30 2.19 3.46
C TYR A 245 15.69 0.71 3.64
N ILE A 246 16.86 0.38 3.07
CA ILE A 246 17.41 -0.97 3.04
C ILE A 246 18.68 -1.04 3.87
N LEU A 247 18.83 -2.12 4.63
CA LEU A 247 20.06 -2.49 5.31
C LEU A 247 20.66 -3.72 4.60
N VAL A 248 21.97 -3.66 4.30
CA VAL A 248 22.67 -4.71 3.56
C VAL A 248 23.77 -5.32 4.44
N ASP A 249 23.75 -6.64 4.59
CA ASP A 249 24.79 -7.43 5.23
C ASP A 249 25.55 -8.22 4.14
N LEU A 250 26.82 -7.92 3.94
CA LEU A 250 27.66 -8.52 2.92
C LEU A 250 28.83 -9.26 3.57
N ARG A 251 29.06 -10.50 3.14
CA ARG A 251 30.29 -11.24 3.47
C ARG A 251 31.04 -11.56 2.19
N ILE A 252 32.29 -11.14 2.12
CA ILE A 252 33.16 -11.35 0.97
C ILE A 252 34.50 -11.93 1.40
N SER A 253 35.09 -12.75 0.52
CA SER A 253 36.44 -13.27 0.67
C SER A 253 37.40 -12.46 -0.19
N ILE A 254 38.47 -11.99 0.41
CA ILE A 254 39.58 -11.25 -0.22
C ILE A 254 40.89 -11.99 0.02
N ASP A 255 41.93 -11.68 -0.75
CA ASP A 255 43.25 -12.33 -0.61
C ASP A 255 43.74 -12.27 0.84
N HIS A 256 44.15 -13.43 1.37
CA HIS A 256 44.60 -13.57 2.78
C HIS A 256 45.88 -12.78 3.11
N PHE A 257 46.66 -12.36 2.11
CA PHE A 257 47.82 -11.49 2.31
C PHE A 257 47.49 -10.01 2.48
N LYS A 258 46.21 -9.61 2.22
CA LYS A 258 45.78 -8.23 2.42
C LYS A 258 45.87 -7.84 3.89
N THR A 259 46.41 -6.66 4.11
CA THR A 259 46.44 -6.06 5.46
C THR A 259 45.01 -5.65 5.89
N ILE A 260 44.80 -5.51 7.20
CA ILE A 260 43.53 -5.01 7.76
C ILE A 260 43.16 -3.65 7.14
N LYS A 261 44.16 -2.78 6.92
CA LYS A 261 43.94 -1.46 6.33
C LYS A 261 43.42 -1.57 4.88
N GLU A 262 44.09 -2.38 4.05
CA GLU A 262 43.66 -2.59 2.66
C GLU A 262 42.27 -3.19 2.58
N GLY A 263 41.94 -4.15 3.44
CA GLY A 263 40.60 -4.71 3.55
C GLY A 263 39.56 -3.68 3.96
N HIS A 264 39.87 -2.84 4.97
CA HIS A 264 38.99 -1.76 5.39
C HIS A 264 38.73 -0.74 4.28
N ASP A 265 39.79 -0.32 3.58
CA ASP A 265 39.67 0.66 2.48
C ASP A 265 38.82 0.10 1.32
N LEU A 266 38.98 -1.19 1.00
CA LEU A 266 38.15 -1.89 0.02
C LEU A 266 36.68 -1.94 0.46
N ALA A 267 36.41 -2.35 1.71
CA ALA A 267 35.06 -2.40 2.25
C ALA A 267 34.39 -1.01 2.21
N LYS A 268 35.12 0.04 2.58
CA LYS A 268 34.63 1.43 2.50
C LYS A 268 34.28 1.83 1.06
N THR A 269 35.11 1.43 0.09
CA THR A 269 34.86 1.73 -1.34
C THR A 269 33.63 1.00 -1.86
N ILE A 270 33.47 -0.29 -1.52
CA ILE A 270 32.28 -1.08 -1.90
C ILE A 270 31.03 -0.48 -1.28
N LYS A 271 31.07 -0.16 0.04
CA LYS A 271 29.95 0.50 0.75
C LYS A 271 29.58 1.80 0.05
N GLY A 272 30.54 2.67 -0.24
CA GLY A 272 30.30 3.95 -0.92
C GLY A 272 29.63 3.73 -2.28
N LYS A 273 30.16 2.81 -3.12
CA LYS A 273 29.61 2.54 -4.46
C LYS A 273 28.18 2.01 -4.43
N LEU A 274 27.84 1.15 -3.45
CA LEU A 274 26.45 0.68 -3.29
C LEU A 274 25.53 1.82 -2.87
N MET A 275 25.92 2.61 -1.87
CA MET A 275 25.09 3.74 -1.38
C MET A 275 24.97 4.87 -2.40
N ASP A 276 26.00 5.14 -3.20
CA ASP A 276 25.95 6.17 -4.27
C ASP A 276 25.06 5.74 -5.45
N LYS A 277 24.98 4.42 -5.71
CA LYS A 277 24.17 3.89 -6.81
C LYS A 277 22.69 3.69 -6.44
N TYR A 278 22.41 3.43 -5.17
CA TYR A 278 21.06 3.11 -4.67
C TYR A 278 20.71 4.01 -3.49
N ASP A 279 19.95 5.06 -3.75
CA ASP A 279 19.58 6.09 -2.77
C ASP A 279 18.81 5.56 -1.54
N ASN A 280 18.22 4.38 -1.66
CA ASN A 280 17.45 3.73 -0.59
C ASN A 280 18.29 2.83 0.32
N ILE A 281 19.58 2.64 0.07
CA ILE A 281 20.48 1.91 0.98
C ILE A 281 20.95 2.88 2.06
N ASN A 282 20.57 2.62 3.31
CA ASN A 282 20.98 3.44 4.44
C ASN A 282 22.29 2.96 5.07
N GLU A 283 22.51 1.65 5.08
CA GLU A 283 23.74 1.06 5.63
C GLU A 283 24.14 -0.21 4.91
N VAL A 284 25.47 -0.40 4.80
CA VAL A 284 26.09 -1.64 4.32
C VAL A 284 27.11 -2.09 5.34
N LEU A 285 26.86 -3.23 5.96
CA LEU A 285 27.83 -3.91 6.85
C LEU A 285 28.60 -4.95 6.03
N ILE A 286 29.94 -4.82 6.01
CA ILE A 286 30.80 -5.72 5.25
C ILE A 286 31.70 -6.51 6.19
N HIS A 287 31.56 -7.84 6.13
CA HIS A 287 32.44 -8.77 6.82
C HIS A 287 33.44 -9.37 5.81
N LEU A 288 34.73 -9.24 6.11
CA LEU A 288 35.81 -9.73 5.28
C LEU A 288 36.31 -11.09 5.76
N ASN A 289 36.37 -12.06 4.88
CA ASN A 289 36.99 -13.36 5.11
C ASN A 289 38.31 -13.47 4.33
N PRO A 290 39.32 -14.17 4.86
CA PRO A 290 40.51 -14.50 4.08
C PRO A 290 40.19 -15.55 3.03
N TYR A 291 40.62 -15.33 1.79
CA TYR A 291 40.55 -16.30 0.69
C TYR A 291 41.87 -17.05 0.58
N PHE A 292 41.81 -18.36 0.65
CA PHE A 292 42.96 -19.25 0.39
C PHE A 292 42.70 -19.96 -0.96
N PRO A 293 43.54 -19.75 -1.97
CA PRO A 293 43.45 -20.54 -3.19
C PRO A 293 43.69 -22.01 -2.87
N GLU A 294 42.87 -22.88 -3.46
CA GLU A 294 43.02 -24.35 -3.40
C GLU A 294 44.28 -24.82 -4.13
#